data_5eb6255bac54a727039f5cad2e6009fb
#
_entry.id   5eb6255bac54a727039f5cad2e6009fb
#
_cell.length_a   1.000
_cell.length_b   1.000
_cell.length_c   1.000
_cell.angle_alpha   90.00
_cell.angle_beta   90.00
_cell.angle_gamma   90.00
#
_symmetry.space_group_name_H-M   'P 1'
#
loop_
_entity.id
_entity.type
_entity.pdbx_description
1 polymer ?
#
loop_
_entity_poly.entity_id
_entity_poly.type
_entity_poly.pdbx_seq_one_letter_code
_entity_poly.pdbx_strand_id
1 'polypeptide(L)'
;MESAERYCEIVNADNRNCALTLNLNEMYRTCSFEQIVKVPEEMGKGYWKCIRTYSSIDLVICDVRFTKNMTLSSREGGNNINLGFCLGDSIRWSVEGRKGEFGLDPWEISAFGSIQASNRCQYDVDSRFQGLSLKLNHMESIGPLHHLPLHKISSALSGDSRLFYNSQMTSGMKRIVHDIIHCYYHGDIKHIYLEGKILELIASYLYEVILEKNTSSPPLGLSRTEVASLHLAKDILDGDLISPPGLGALAKRVCLNEFKLKKGFKLLFGMPVHAYVIDRRLEAAFHMLEEGRMKITEAAYAAGFGKTGHFSEQFKRKYGVNPSEYFRQFRR
;
A
#
# COMPACT_ATOMS: atom_id res chain seq x y z
N MET A 1 22.40 24.92 13.93
CA MET A 1 22.17 23.66 13.20
C MET A 1 21.30 24.02 12.01
N GLU A 2 21.90 24.15 10.85
CA GLU A 2 21.19 24.43 9.60
C GLU A 2 20.23 23.29 9.31
N SER A 3 18.95 23.64 9.15
CA SER A 3 17.94 22.72 8.65
C SER A 3 18.38 22.28 7.26
N ALA A 4 18.82 21.03 7.12
CA ALA A 4 19.05 20.44 5.80
C ALA A 4 17.79 20.67 4.97
N GLU A 5 17.87 21.53 3.97
CA GLU A 5 16.77 21.84 3.07
C GLU A 5 16.24 20.52 2.49
N ARG A 6 14.99 20.25 2.80
CA ARG A 6 14.27 19.10 2.24
C ARG A 6 14.01 19.40 0.78
N TYR A 7 14.83 18.83 -0.06
CA TYR A 7 14.64 18.96 -1.49
C TYR A 7 13.72 17.86 -1.98
N CYS A 8 12.54 18.25 -2.42
CA CYS A 8 11.65 17.42 -3.23
C CYS A 8 11.17 18.30 -4.37
N GLU A 9 11.52 17.93 -5.60
CA GLU A 9 11.05 18.60 -6.79
C GLU A 9 10.11 17.67 -7.54
N ILE A 10 8.86 18.10 -7.72
CA ILE A 10 7.84 17.39 -8.48
C ILE A 10 7.52 18.21 -9.72
N VAL A 11 7.60 17.57 -10.88
CA VAL A 11 7.27 18.18 -12.16
C VAL A 11 6.32 17.28 -12.94
N ASN A 12 5.40 17.90 -13.66
CA ASN A 12 4.55 17.21 -14.62
C ASN A 12 5.30 17.12 -15.96
N ALA A 13 5.29 15.96 -16.60
CA ALA A 13 5.98 15.74 -17.87
C ALA A 13 5.45 16.64 -19.00
N ASP A 14 4.13 16.90 -19.00
CA ASP A 14 3.46 17.67 -20.06
C ASP A 14 3.44 19.18 -19.76
N ASN A 15 3.44 19.56 -18.49
CA ASN A 15 3.43 20.97 -18.05
C ASN A 15 4.24 21.12 -16.76
N ARG A 16 5.50 21.50 -16.87
CA ARG A 16 6.45 21.58 -15.73
C ARG A 16 5.96 22.45 -14.58
N ASN A 17 5.21 23.50 -14.84
CA ASN A 17 4.77 24.50 -13.85
C ASN A 17 3.24 24.50 -13.67
N CYS A 18 2.58 23.34 -13.71
CA CYS A 18 1.15 23.28 -13.45
C CYS A 18 0.85 23.59 -11.97
N ALA A 19 -0.34 24.11 -11.69
CA ALA A 19 -0.77 24.48 -10.33
C ALA A 19 -0.63 23.32 -9.33
N LEU A 20 -0.91 22.08 -9.76
CA LEU A 20 -0.75 20.89 -8.93
C LEU A 20 0.69 20.71 -8.45
N THR A 21 1.66 20.75 -9.37
CA THR A 21 3.08 20.52 -9.01
C THR A 21 3.65 21.64 -8.16
N LEU A 22 3.25 22.89 -8.41
CA LEU A 22 3.64 24.01 -7.56
C LEU A 22 3.13 23.84 -6.13
N ASN A 23 1.86 23.48 -5.97
CA ASN A 23 1.27 23.26 -4.64
C ASN A 23 1.85 22.02 -3.93
N LEU A 24 2.15 20.94 -4.66
CA LEU A 24 2.81 19.76 -4.09
C LEU A 24 4.22 20.10 -3.62
N ASN A 25 5.01 20.82 -4.42
CA ASN A 25 6.35 21.24 -4.04
C ASN A 25 6.32 22.13 -2.79
N GLU A 26 5.36 23.06 -2.70
CA GLU A 26 5.17 23.89 -1.52
C GLU A 26 4.81 23.04 -0.29
N MET A 27 3.87 22.11 -0.43
CA MET A 27 3.48 21.19 0.65
C MET A 27 4.68 20.41 1.20
N TYR A 28 5.51 19.85 0.34
CA TYR A 28 6.67 19.06 0.79
C TYR A 28 7.76 19.93 1.42
N ARG A 29 7.90 21.18 0.97
CA ARG A 29 8.88 22.13 1.51
C ARG A 29 8.48 22.67 2.88
N THR A 30 7.20 23.03 3.05
CA THR A 30 6.72 23.79 4.21
C THR A 30 5.88 22.98 5.19
N CYS A 31 5.67 21.67 4.95
CA CYS A 31 4.79 20.85 5.80
C CYS A 31 5.10 21.03 7.28
N SER A 32 4.23 21.76 7.98
CA SER A 32 4.34 21.99 9.43
C SER A 32 3.64 20.87 10.21
N PHE A 33 2.33 20.87 10.25
CA PHE A 33 1.53 19.86 10.95
C PHE A 33 0.65 19.07 9.97
N GLU A 34 -0.24 19.73 9.28
CA GLU A 34 -1.15 19.13 8.30
C GLU A 34 -1.33 20.08 7.12
N GLN A 35 -1.15 19.57 5.92
CA GLN A 35 -1.39 20.31 4.69
C GLN A 35 -2.12 19.42 3.69
N ILE A 36 -3.03 20.00 2.91
CA ILE A 36 -3.83 19.32 1.91
C ILE A 36 -3.70 20.07 0.57
N VAL A 37 -3.31 19.35 -0.45
CA VAL A 37 -3.31 19.82 -1.84
C VAL A 37 -4.41 19.08 -2.59
N LYS A 38 -5.42 19.81 -3.06
CA LYS A 38 -6.48 19.25 -3.89
C LYS A 38 -6.03 19.20 -5.36
N VAL A 39 -6.48 18.18 -6.06
CA VAL A 39 -6.31 18.12 -7.53
C VAL A 39 -7.18 19.23 -8.16
N PRO A 40 -6.63 20.07 -9.06
CA PRO A 40 -7.43 21.04 -9.82
C PRO A 40 -8.56 20.35 -10.59
N GLU A 41 -9.75 20.93 -10.61
CA GLU A 41 -10.95 20.30 -11.20
C GLU A 41 -10.78 19.95 -12.68
N GLU A 42 -10.02 20.74 -13.42
CA GLU A 42 -9.69 20.51 -14.83
C GLU A 42 -8.74 19.31 -15.05
N MET A 43 -8.01 18.88 -14.00
CA MET A 43 -7.06 17.77 -14.06
C MET A 43 -7.66 16.47 -13.51
N GLY A 44 -8.66 16.58 -12.62
CA GLY A 44 -9.23 15.40 -11.99
C GLY A 44 -9.92 15.67 -10.66
N LYS A 45 -9.91 14.67 -9.80
CA LYS A 45 -10.49 14.74 -8.44
C LYS A 45 -9.54 14.13 -7.44
N GLY A 46 -9.65 14.59 -6.19
CA GLY A 46 -8.93 14.01 -5.07
C GLY A 46 -7.95 14.96 -4.43
N TYR A 47 -7.02 14.38 -3.66
CA TYR A 47 -6.11 15.18 -2.85
C TYR A 47 -4.83 14.42 -2.49
N TRP A 48 -3.79 15.19 -2.15
CA TRP A 48 -2.67 14.77 -1.32
C TRP A 48 -2.78 15.45 0.03
N LYS A 49 -2.51 14.69 1.09
CA LYS A 49 -2.46 15.18 2.46
C LYS A 49 -1.12 14.80 3.06
N CYS A 50 -0.38 15.78 3.57
CA CYS A 50 0.84 15.55 4.34
C CYS A 50 0.58 15.89 5.81
N ILE A 51 0.96 14.98 6.71
CA ILE A 51 0.91 15.18 8.15
C ILE A 51 2.29 14.86 8.70
N ARG A 52 2.89 15.81 9.41
CA ARG A 52 4.17 15.60 10.10
C ARG A 52 3.94 15.19 11.53
N THR A 53 4.54 14.08 11.94
CA THR A 53 4.49 13.59 13.31
C THR A 53 5.53 14.30 14.20
N TYR A 54 5.38 14.18 15.51
CA TYR A 54 6.37 14.68 16.47
C TYR A 54 7.73 13.97 16.34
N SER A 55 7.74 12.71 15.91
CA SER A 55 8.96 11.93 15.60
C SER A 55 9.57 12.26 14.23
N SER A 56 9.16 13.37 13.58
CA SER A 56 9.66 13.78 12.27
C SER A 56 9.45 12.76 11.14
N ILE A 57 8.41 11.95 11.26
CA ILE A 57 7.93 11.07 10.19
C ILE A 57 6.88 11.85 9.39
N ASP A 58 7.04 11.90 8.08
CA ASP A 58 6.02 12.49 7.22
C ASP A 58 5.08 11.39 6.73
N LEU A 59 3.81 11.49 7.13
CA LEU A 59 2.71 10.67 6.62
C LEU A 59 2.10 11.40 5.42
N VAL A 60 2.16 10.77 4.24
CA VAL A 60 1.49 11.28 3.04
C VAL A 60 0.37 10.33 2.67
N ILE A 61 -0.83 10.85 2.55
CA ILE A 61 -2.02 10.13 2.06
C ILE A 61 -2.40 10.76 0.73
N CYS A 62 -2.61 9.94 -0.28
CA CYS A 62 -3.15 10.38 -1.57
C CYS A 62 -4.37 9.55 -1.95
N ASP A 63 -5.37 10.22 -2.51
CA ASP A 63 -6.55 9.62 -3.12
C ASP A 63 -6.92 10.47 -4.33
N VAL A 64 -6.54 10.01 -5.51
CA VAL A 64 -6.61 10.81 -6.73
C VAL A 64 -7.12 10.01 -7.92
N ARG A 65 -7.84 10.71 -8.80
CA ARG A 65 -8.29 10.19 -10.09
C ARG A 65 -8.14 11.30 -11.11
N PHE A 66 -7.38 11.05 -12.16
CA PHE A 66 -7.13 12.01 -13.22
C PHE A 66 -8.07 11.80 -14.41
N THR A 67 -8.43 12.89 -15.10
CA THR A 67 -9.24 12.86 -16.32
C THR A 67 -8.42 12.56 -17.59
N LYS A 68 -7.10 12.56 -17.49
CA LYS A 68 -6.13 12.23 -18.54
C LYS A 68 -4.96 11.48 -17.92
N ASN A 69 -4.25 10.71 -18.73
CA ASN A 69 -2.99 10.11 -18.28
C ASN A 69 -2.06 11.20 -17.75
N MET A 70 -1.52 10.97 -16.57
CA MET A 70 -0.65 11.92 -15.87
C MET A 70 0.69 11.28 -15.58
N THR A 71 1.77 11.97 -15.89
CA THR A 71 3.11 11.54 -15.50
C THR A 71 3.73 12.59 -14.58
N LEU A 72 3.98 12.20 -13.34
CA LEU A 72 4.67 13.02 -12.36
C LEU A 72 6.08 12.49 -12.16
N SER A 73 7.08 13.36 -12.36
CA SER A 73 8.46 13.06 -12.03
C SER A 73 8.80 13.73 -10.71
N SER A 74 9.45 12.98 -9.82
CA SER A 74 9.91 13.51 -8.53
C SER A 74 11.39 13.22 -8.33
N ARG A 75 12.10 14.19 -7.75
CA ARG A 75 13.49 14.04 -7.32
C ARG A 75 13.57 14.40 -5.85
N GLU A 76 14.05 13.48 -5.05
CA GLU A 76 14.23 13.68 -3.62
C GLU A 76 15.71 13.72 -3.25
N GLY A 77 16.10 14.69 -2.42
CA GLY A 77 17.40 14.74 -1.78
C GLY A 77 17.37 14.12 -0.39
N GLY A 78 18.51 13.68 0.11
CA GLY A 78 18.68 13.18 1.47
C GLY A 78 18.75 11.65 1.56
N ASN A 79 19.00 11.16 2.76
CA ASN A 79 19.11 9.73 3.08
C ASN A 79 17.86 9.29 3.85
N ASN A 80 16.74 9.14 3.14
CA ASN A 80 15.44 8.80 3.70
C ASN A 80 15.06 7.36 3.35
N ILE A 81 14.26 6.74 4.21
CA ILE A 81 13.57 5.49 3.90
C ILE A 81 12.09 5.80 3.72
N ASN A 82 11.53 5.32 2.64
CA ASN A 82 10.12 5.47 2.33
C ASN A 82 9.44 4.10 2.40
N LEU A 83 8.29 4.04 3.07
CA LEU A 83 7.38 2.91 3.05
C LEU A 83 6.12 3.34 2.31
N GLY A 84 5.90 2.79 1.12
CA GLY A 84 4.71 3.07 0.32
C GLY A 84 3.71 1.93 0.42
N PHE A 85 2.43 2.24 0.61
CA PHE A 85 1.31 1.31 0.73
C PHE A 85 0.30 1.61 -0.36
N CYS A 86 0.07 0.68 -1.28
CA CYS A 86 -0.93 0.82 -2.33
C CYS A 86 -2.28 0.28 -1.85
N LEU A 87 -3.34 1.07 -2.00
CA LEU A 87 -4.70 0.75 -1.52
C LEU A 87 -5.72 0.74 -2.65
N GLY A 88 -5.50 1.57 -3.67
CA GLY A 88 -6.34 1.68 -4.85
C GLY A 88 -5.82 0.83 -6.01
N ASP A 89 -5.94 1.36 -7.22
CA ASP A 89 -5.41 0.71 -8.42
C ASP A 89 -3.89 0.67 -8.43
N SER A 90 -3.33 -0.23 -9.22
CA SER A 90 -1.88 -0.40 -9.34
C SER A 90 -1.19 0.89 -9.79
N ILE A 91 -0.04 1.19 -9.21
CA ILE A 91 0.83 2.27 -9.67
C ILE A 91 2.10 1.71 -10.28
N ARG A 92 2.57 2.37 -11.34
CA ARG A 92 3.84 2.03 -12.00
C ARG A 92 4.76 3.24 -12.01
N TRP A 93 6.06 2.98 -11.86
CA TRP A 93 7.07 4.03 -11.96
C TRP A 93 8.38 3.51 -12.54
N SER A 94 9.16 4.42 -13.11
CA SER A 94 10.52 4.18 -13.56
C SER A 94 11.50 5.07 -12.82
N VAL A 95 12.76 4.63 -12.75
CA VAL A 95 13.85 5.37 -12.09
C VAL A 95 14.91 5.72 -13.15
N GLU A 96 15.30 6.98 -13.20
CA GLU A 96 16.33 7.46 -14.13
C GLU A 96 17.64 6.68 -13.97
N GLY A 97 18.22 6.26 -15.09
CA GLY A 97 19.46 5.48 -15.11
C GLY A 97 19.30 4.00 -14.79
N ARG A 98 18.07 3.50 -14.57
CA ARG A 98 17.79 2.09 -14.33
C ARG A 98 16.93 1.48 -15.42
N LYS A 99 17.21 0.22 -15.75
CA LYS A 99 16.40 -0.56 -16.69
C LYS A 99 15.25 -1.23 -15.95
N GLY A 100 14.04 -1.16 -16.52
CA GLY A 100 12.83 -1.78 -16.01
C GLY A 100 11.87 -0.80 -15.37
N GLU A 101 10.67 -1.27 -15.18
CA GLU A 101 9.57 -0.58 -14.52
C GLU A 101 9.30 -1.24 -13.18
N PHE A 102 9.01 -0.44 -12.19
CA PHE A 102 8.65 -0.87 -10.85
C PHE A 102 7.15 -0.65 -10.67
N GLY A 103 6.54 -1.38 -9.76
CA GLY A 103 5.13 -1.19 -9.49
C GLY A 103 4.71 -1.70 -8.12
N LEU A 104 3.57 -1.20 -7.67
CA LEU A 104 2.80 -1.69 -6.53
C LEU A 104 1.41 -2.04 -7.00
N ASP A 105 1.00 -3.23 -6.65
CA ASP A 105 -0.37 -3.68 -6.83
C ASP A 105 -1.20 -3.40 -5.57
N PRO A 106 -2.54 -3.43 -5.64
CA PRO A 106 -3.39 -3.22 -4.48
C PRO A 106 -2.98 -4.09 -3.29
N TRP A 107 -2.89 -3.46 -2.12
CA TRP A 107 -2.48 -4.08 -0.85
C TRP A 107 -1.03 -4.54 -0.77
N GLU A 108 -0.18 -4.04 -1.65
CA GLU A 108 1.25 -4.21 -1.53
C GLU A 108 1.91 -3.05 -0.79
N ILE A 109 3.05 -3.36 -0.19
CA ILE A 109 3.98 -2.41 0.44
C ILE A 109 5.26 -2.42 -0.37
N SER A 110 5.82 -1.24 -0.61
CA SER A 110 7.21 -1.08 -1.06
C SER A 110 8.01 -0.32 -0.03
N ALA A 111 9.17 -0.86 0.31
CA ALA A 111 10.17 -0.12 1.04
C ALA A 111 11.31 0.27 0.09
N PHE A 112 11.69 1.53 0.11
CA PHE A 112 12.78 2.03 -0.72
C PHE A 112 13.55 3.14 -0.02
N GLY A 113 14.87 3.11 -0.20
CA GLY A 113 15.74 4.21 0.21
C GLY A 113 15.63 5.40 -0.73
N SER A 114 15.99 6.57 -0.25
CA SER A 114 16.10 7.76 -1.10
C SER A 114 17.07 7.50 -2.25
N ILE A 115 16.57 7.69 -3.45
CA ILE A 115 17.35 7.59 -4.67
C ILE A 115 17.61 9.02 -5.12
N GLN A 116 18.87 9.42 -5.23
CA GLN A 116 19.24 10.73 -5.80
C GLN A 116 18.88 10.85 -7.29
N ALA A 117 18.20 9.86 -7.84
CA ALA A 117 17.72 9.82 -9.21
C ALA A 117 16.26 10.29 -9.28
N SER A 118 15.85 10.73 -10.45
CA SER A 118 14.48 11.11 -10.73
C SER A 118 13.59 9.88 -10.84
N ASN A 119 12.48 9.86 -10.11
CA ASN A 119 11.43 8.86 -10.23
C ASN A 119 10.31 9.42 -11.13
N ARG A 120 9.77 8.59 -12.01
CA ARG A 120 8.67 8.96 -12.89
C ARG A 120 7.50 8.02 -12.66
N CYS A 121 6.44 8.53 -12.01
CA CYS A 121 5.21 7.81 -11.73
C CYS A 121 4.18 8.06 -12.82
N GLN A 122 3.49 7.01 -13.27
CA GLN A 122 2.43 7.07 -14.26
C GLN A 122 1.08 6.81 -13.58
N TYR A 123 0.12 7.65 -13.89
CA TYR A 123 -1.26 7.56 -13.43
C TYR A 123 -2.14 7.45 -14.67
N ASP A 124 -2.80 6.32 -14.83
CA ASP A 124 -3.69 6.09 -15.96
C ASP A 124 -5.01 6.84 -15.78
N VAL A 125 -5.60 7.26 -16.90
CA VAL A 125 -6.92 7.91 -16.90
C VAL A 125 -7.95 7.03 -16.22
N ASP A 126 -8.82 7.67 -15.44
CA ASP A 126 -9.92 7.04 -14.68
C ASP A 126 -9.50 6.02 -13.59
N SER A 127 -8.23 5.65 -13.50
CA SER A 127 -7.72 4.86 -12.37
C SER A 127 -7.77 5.65 -11.07
N ARG A 128 -8.25 5.01 -10.00
CA ARG A 128 -8.21 5.58 -8.66
C ARG A 128 -6.92 5.17 -7.96
N PHE A 129 -5.96 6.05 -7.96
CA PHE A 129 -4.78 5.85 -7.14
C PHE A 129 -5.04 6.30 -5.71
N GLN A 130 -5.09 5.33 -4.80
CA GLN A 130 -5.18 5.57 -3.36
C GLN A 130 -3.98 4.93 -2.69
N GLY A 131 -3.26 5.70 -1.90
CA GLY A 131 -2.06 5.22 -1.22
C GLY A 131 -1.73 6.01 0.03
N LEU A 132 -0.89 5.39 0.83
CA LEU A 132 -0.29 5.97 2.02
C LEU A 132 1.23 5.79 1.91
N SER A 133 2.00 6.79 2.24
CA SER A 133 3.44 6.66 2.39
C SER A 133 3.95 7.25 3.68
N LEU A 134 4.93 6.57 4.28
CA LEU A 134 5.68 7.04 5.44
C LEU A 134 7.08 7.37 4.99
N LYS A 135 7.47 8.63 5.16
CA LYS A 135 8.83 9.09 4.90
C LYS A 135 9.57 9.20 6.22
N LEU A 136 10.52 8.31 6.43
CA LEU A 136 11.34 8.23 7.63
C LEU A 136 12.59 9.09 7.39
N ASN A 137 12.54 10.32 7.88
CA ASN A 137 13.67 11.23 7.81
C ASN A 137 14.57 10.97 9.03
N HIS A 138 15.84 10.64 8.79
CA HIS A 138 16.80 10.40 9.88
C HIS A 138 16.31 9.34 10.89
N MET A 139 16.21 8.08 10.47
CA MET A 139 15.78 6.97 11.33
C MET A 139 16.50 6.91 12.69
N GLU A 140 17.74 7.39 12.75
CA GLU A 140 18.53 7.50 13.97
C GLU A 140 17.95 8.49 14.98
N SER A 141 17.14 9.44 14.53
CA SER A 141 16.48 10.45 15.38
C SER A 141 15.13 10.00 15.91
N ILE A 142 14.57 8.88 15.41
CA ILE A 142 13.30 8.36 15.88
C ILE A 142 13.56 7.49 17.12
N GLY A 143 13.30 8.05 18.32
CA GLY A 143 13.65 7.46 19.61
C GLY A 143 13.42 5.95 19.73
N PRO A 144 12.21 5.41 19.42
CA PRO A 144 11.96 3.96 19.48
C PRO A 144 12.78 3.14 18.49
N LEU A 145 13.23 3.72 17.37
CA LEU A 145 13.96 3.02 16.32
C LEU A 145 15.48 3.07 16.51
N HIS A 146 15.99 3.92 17.41
CA HIS A 146 17.43 4.11 17.66
C HIS A 146 18.14 2.83 18.09
N HIS A 147 17.45 1.93 18.80
CA HIS A 147 18.00 0.66 19.28
C HIS A 147 17.87 -0.50 18.30
N LEU A 148 17.19 -0.28 17.17
CA LEU A 148 17.06 -1.33 16.17
C LEU A 148 18.36 -1.48 15.37
N PRO A 149 18.70 -2.68 14.93
CA PRO A 149 19.85 -2.91 14.07
C PRO A 149 19.57 -2.36 12.66
N LEU A 150 19.52 -1.02 12.56
CA LEU A 150 19.19 -0.29 11.33
C LEU A 150 20.13 -0.64 10.17
N HIS A 151 21.39 -1.05 10.49
CA HIS A 151 22.31 -1.57 9.49
C HIS A 151 21.80 -2.84 8.79
N LYS A 152 21.02 -3.69 9.49
CA LYS A 152 20.38 -4.87 8.85
C LYS A 152 19.22 -4.47 7.95
N ILE A 153 18.47 -3.42 8.33
CA ILE A 153 17.39 -2.86 7.53
C ILE A 153 18.01 -2.10 6.34
N SER A 154 18.99 -1.24 6.59
CA SER A 154 19.75 -0.53 5.57
C SER A 154 20.45 -1.49 4.62
N SER A 155 21.14 -2.54 5.09
CA SER A 155 21.79 -3.52 4.24
C SER A 155 20.79 -4.39 3.45
N ALA A 156 19.61 -4.66 4.01
CA ALA A 156 18.53 -5.33 3.27
C ALA A 156 17.94 -4.43 2.17
N LEU A 157 17.99 -3.11 2.36
CA LEU A 157 17.50 -2.09 1.40
C LEU A 157 18.61 -1.54 0.49
N SER A 158 19.89 -1.62 0.89
CA SER A 158 21.04 -1.00 0.19
C SER A 158 21.80 -1.92 -0.77
N GLY A 159 21.42 -3.19 -0.89
CA GLY A 159 22.03 -4.07 -1.91
C GLY A 159 21.74 -3.54 -3.31
N ASP A 160 22.75 -3.50 -4.17
CA ASP A 160 22.76 -2.92 -5.53
C ASP A 160 21.59 -3.37 -6.44
N SER A 161 20.89 -4.45 -6.07
CA SER A 161 19.78 -5.04 -6.80
C SER A 161 18.40 -4.88 -6.11
N ARG A 162 18.29 -4.25 -4.94
CA ARG A 162 17.07 -4.26 -4.11
C ARG A 162 16.67 -2.89 -3.60
N LEU A 163 16.59 -1.91 -4.49
CA LEU A 163 16.08 -0.57 -4.15
C LEU A 163 14.61 -0.59 -3.76
N PHE A 164 13.87 -1.59 -4.22
CA PHE A 164 12.45 -1.74 -3.94
C PHE A 164 12.19 -3.14 -3.39
N TYR A 165 11.73 -3.19 -2.17
CA TYR A 165 11.33 -4.43 -1.53
C TYR A 165 9.79 -4.45 -1.42
N ASN A 166 9.16 -5.20 -2.32
CA ASN A 166 7.69 -5.33 -2.33
C ASN A 166 7.26 -6.54 -1.50
N SER A 167 6.20 -6.37 -0.74
CA SER A 167 5.53 -7.44 0.00
C SER A 167 4.04 -7.16 0.12
N GLN A 168 3.26 -8.19 0.38
CA GLN A 168 1.84 -8.06 0.67
C GLN A 168 1.62 -7.52 2.09
N MET A 169 0.62 -6.63 2.25
CA MET A 169 0.16 -6.21 3.57
C MET A 169 -0.52 -7.37 4.29
N THR A 170 -0.16 -7.58 5.54
CA THR A 170 -0.89 -8.50 6.40
C THR A 170 -2.25 -7.92 6.80
N SER A 171 -3.14 -8.77 7.32
CA SER A 171 -4.45 -8.31 7.81
C SER A 171 -4.31 -7.31 8.97
N GLY A 172 -3.27 -7.44 9.78
CA GLY A 172 -2.93 -6.49 10.85
C GLY A 172 -2.59 -5.10 10.28
N MET A 173 -1.67 -5.06 9.32
CA MET A 173 -1.28 -3.81 8.64
C MET A 173 -2.44 -3.14 7.92
N LYS A 174 -3.29 -3.90 7.20
CA LYS A 174 -4.48 -3.36 6.52
C LYS A 174 -5.40 -2.65 7.51
N ARG A 175 -5.62 -3.21 8.72
CA ARG A 175 -6.41 -2.58 9.77
C ARG A 175 -5.78 -1.29 10.27
N ILE A 176 -4.47 -1.28 10.52
CA ILE A 176 -3.77 -0.09 10.99
C ILE A 176 -3.83 1.02 9.94
N VAL A 177 -3.59 0.69 8.67
CA VAL A 177 -3.70 1.63 7.54
C VAL A 177 -5.12 2.20 7.43
N HIS A 178 -6.13 1.35 7.57
CA HIS A 178 -7.53 1.79 7.62
C HIS A 178 -7.78 2.78 8.77
N ASP A 179 -7.29 2.49 9.98
CA ASP A 179 -7.43 3.36 11.15
C ASP A 179 -6.76 4.72 10.93
N ILE A 180 -5.61 4.75 10.24
CA ILE A 180 -4.90 5.99 9.89
C ILE A 180 -5.72 6.83 8.92
N ILE A 181 -6.22 6.24 7.83
CA ILE A 181 -6.96 6.97 6.79
C ILE A 181 -8.28 7.51 7.31
N HIS A 182 -8.97 6.73 8.15
CA HIS A 182 -10.27 7.08 8.71
C HIS A 182 -10.19 7.67 10.12
N CYS A 183 -9.06 8.29 10.46
CA CYS A 183 -8.88 8.96 11.74
C CYS A 183 -9.90 10.08 11.91
N TYR A 184 -10.77 9.94 12.94
CA TYR A 184 -11.83 10.90 13.26
C TYR A 184 -11.43 11.92 14.36
N TYR A 185 -10.26 11.78 14.95
CA TYR A 185 -9.76 12.71 15.94
C TYR A 185 -9.35 14.04 15.30
N HIS A 186 -9.37 15.11 16.10
CA HIS A 186 -9.01 16.47 15.69
C HIS A 186 -7.94 17.07 16.60
N GLY A 187 -7.26 18.12 16.11
CA GLY A 187 -6.25 18.84 16.87
C GLY A 187 -5.11 17.95 17.37
N ASP A 188 -4.59 18.24 18.55
CA ASP A 188 -3.42 17.54 19.11
C ASP A 188 -3.68 16.04 19.37
N ILE A 189 -4.92 15.67 19.70
CA ILE A 189 -5.29 14.29 19.94
C ILE A 189 -5.13 13.47 18.64
N LYS A 190 -5.47 14.06 17.49
CA LYS A 190 -5.24 13.43 16.18
C LYS A 190 -3.76 13.13 15.97
N HIS A 191 -2.88 14.06 16.31
CA HIS A 191 -1.43 13.87 16.15
C HIS A 191 -0.91 12.75 17.04
N ILE A 192 -1.32 12.70 18.31
CA ILE A 192 -0.96 11.62 19.25
C ILE A 192 -1.45 10.26 18.71
N TYR A 193 -2.70 10.20 18.27
CA TYR A 193 -3.28 8.97 17.72
C TYR A 193 -2.54 8.50 16.48
N LEU A 194 -2.31 9.38 15.50
CA LEU A 194 -1.60 9.04 14.27
C LEU A 194 -0.15 8.66 14.54
N GLU A 195 0.55 9.34 15.44
CA GLU A 195 1.90 8.94 15.89
C GLU A 195 1.92 7.50 16.39
N GLY A 196 0.99 7.14 17.29
CA GLY A 196 0.87 5.78 17.81
C GLY A 196 0.59 4.74 16.70
N LYS A 197 -0.33 5.05 15.78
CA LYS A 197 -0.68 4.18 14.65
C LYS A 197 0.46 4.03 13.63
N ILE A 198 1.21 5.07 13.38
CA ILE A 198 2.38 5.04 12.50
C ILE A 198 3.48 4.15 13.11
N LEU A 199 3.76 4.29 14.41
CA LEU A 199 4.74 3.46 15.10
C LEU A 199 4.30 1.99 15.13
N GLU A 200 3.00 1.72 15.36
CA GLU A 200 2.42 0.36 15.27
C GLU A 200 2.60 -0.23 13.86
N LEU A 201 2.36 0.56 12.80
CA LEU A 201 2.53 0.12 11.41
C LEU A 201 3.99 -0.19 11.08
N ILE A 202 4.92 0.68 11.50
CA ILE A 202 6.36 0.46 11.31
C ILE A 202 6.80 -0.81 12.06
N ALA A 203 6.38 -0.98 13.32
CA ALA A 203 6.71 -2.16 14.11
C ALA A 203 6.20 -3.46 13.46
N SER A 204 4.95 -3.46 12.98
CA SER A 204 4.37 -4.60 12.26
C SER A 204 5.14 -4.90 10.96
N TYR A 205 5.51 -3.86 10.18
CA TYR A 205 6.30 -4.03 8.97
C TYR A 205 7.69 -4.62 9.29
N LEU A 206 8.38 -4.09 10.27
CA LEU A 206 9.71 -4.57 10.65
C LEU A 206 9.66 -6.02 11.15
N TYR A 207 8.69 -6.36 11.98
CA TYR A 207 8.54 -7.71 12.53
C TYR A 207 8.11 -8.71 11.44
N GLU A 208 6.99 -8.47 10.78
CA GLU A 208 6.35 -9.44 9.89
C GLU A 208 7.03 -9.53 8.51
N VAL A 209 7.66 -8.45 8.05
CA VAL A 209 8.25 -8.40 6.70
C VAL A 209 9.77 -8.51 6.72
N ILE A 210 10.44 -7.83 7.65
CA ILE A 210 11.91 -7.78 7.66
C ILE A 210 12.50 -8.89 8.54
N LEU A 211 12.01 -9.06 9.78
CA LEU A 211 12.60 -10.00 10.72
C LEU A 211 12.15 -11.44 10.48
N GLU A 212 10.86 -11.70 10.27
CA GLU A 212 10.38 -13.06 9.98
C GLU A 212 10.90 -13.59 8.65
N LYS A 213 11.06 -12.75 7.62
CA LYS A 213 11.68 -13.17 6.35
C LYS A 213 13.19 -13.36 6.44
N ASN A 214 13.89 -12.67 7.34
CA ASN A 214 15.32 -12.90 7.57
C ASN A 214 15.59 -14.16 8.41
N THR A 215 14.59 -14.66 9.14
CA THR A 215 14.66 -15.97 9.79
C THR A 215 14.23 -17.12 8.89
N SER A 216 13.51 -16.83 7.82
CA SER A 216 13.25 -17.74 6.72
C SER A 216 14.19 -17.40 5.57
N SER A 217 15.23 -18.21 5.38
CA SER A 217 15.83 -18.44 4.04
C SER A 217 14.72 -18.48 2.99
N PRO A 218 14.95 -18.08 1.70
CA PRO A 218 13.94 -18.23 0.68
C PRO A 218 13.36 -19.62 0.83
N PRO A 219 12.03 -19.79 0.86
CA PRO A 219 11.40 -21.00 1.37
C PRO A 219 12.12 -22.19 0.78
N LEU A 220 12.89 -22.84 1.63
CA LEU A 220 13.72 -23.99 1.25
C LEU A 220 12.81 -24.98 0.52
N GLY A 221 12.95 -25.06 -0.79
CA GLY A 221 12.27 -26.03 -1.60
C GLY A 221 11.34 -25.52 -2.71
N LEU A 222 11.20 -24.22 -2.96
CA LEU A 222 10.50 -23.73 -4.15
C LEU A 222 11.51 -23.31 -5.22
N SER A 223 11.41 -23.94 -6.41
CA SER A 223 12.16 -23.52 -7.60
C SER A 223 11.61 -22.19 -8.15
N ARG A 224 12.38 -21.50 -9.00
CA ARG A 224 11.89 -20.31 -9.71
C ARG A 224 10.63 -20.59 -10.54
N THR A 225 10.53 -21.79 -11.12
CA THR A 225 9.35 -22.24 -11.86
C THR A 225 8.13 -22.43 -10.95
N GLU A 226 8.30 -22.95 -9.74
CA GLU A 226 7.22 -23.10 -8.77
C GLU A 226 6.74 -21.74 -8.24
N VAL A 227 7.63 -20.77 -8.03
CA VAL A 227 7.26 -19.38 -7.69
C VAL A 227 6.44 -18.75 -8.82
N ALA A 228 6.86 -18.88 -10.08
CA ALA A 228 6.09 -18.39 -11.23
C ALA A 228 4.70 -19.08 -11.33
N SER A 229 4.63 -20.39 -11.10
CA SER A 229 3.37 -21.13 -11.04
C SER A 229 2.44 -20.64 -9.91
N LEU A 230 2.99 -20.26 -8.78
CA LEU A 230 2.21 -19.71 -7.65
C LEU A 230 1.67 -18.30 -7.94
N HIS A 231 2.46 -17.46 -8.61
CA HIS A 231 1.96 -16.17 -9.09
C HIS A 231 0.84 -16.37 -10.13
N LEU A 232 1.02 -17.27 -11.10
CA LEU A 232 -0.04 -17.61 -12.04
C LEU A 232 -1.31 -18.13 -11.33
N ALA A 233 -1.16 -18.91 -10.25
CA ALA A 233 -2.31 -19.34 -9.44
C ALA A 233 -3.04 -18.16 -8.81
N LYS A 234 -2.32 -17.18 -8.31
CA LYS A 234 -2.88 -15.95 -7.77
C LYS A 234 -3.66 -15.18 -8.85
N ASP A 235 -3.07 -14.98 -10.02
CA ASP A 235 -3.69 -14.26 -11.15
C ASP A 235 -4.98 -14.94 -11.62
N ILE A 236 -5.00 -16.28 -11.68
CA ILE A 236 -6.21 -17.05 -12.00
C ILE A 236 -7.32 -16.82 -10.97
N LEU A 237 -6.97 -16.76 -9.67
CA LEU A 237 -7.94 -16.51 -8.60
C LEU A 237 -8.47 -15.07 -8.63
N ASP A 238 -7.62 -14.10 -8.89
CA ASP A 238 -7.99 -12.68 -9.02
C ASP A 238 -8.88 -12.44 -10.25
N GLY A 239 -8.69 -13.23 -11.33
CA GLY A 239 -9.51 -13.15 -12.54
C GLY A 239 -10.94 -13.68 -12.39
N ASP A 240 -11.23 -14.55 -11.43
CA ASP A 240 -12.59 -15.05 -11.16
C ASP A 240 -12.79 -15.28 -9.65
N LEU A 241 -13.19 -14.23 -8.96
CA LEU A 241 -13.50 -14.30 -7.53
C LEU A 241 -14.88 -14.91 -7.25
N ILE A 242 -15.81 -14.88 -8.23
CA ILE A 242 -17.19 -15.38 -8.04
C ILE A 242 -17.21 -16.91 -8.09
N SER A 243 -16.51 -17.50 -9.06
CA SER A 243 -16.47 -18.94 -9.27
C SER A 243 -15.02 -19.45 -9.43
N PRO A 244 -14.14 -19.21 -8.44
CA PRO A 244 -12.75 -19.60 -8.57
C PRO A 244 -12.60 -21.11 -8.73
N PRO A 245 -11.61 -21.56 -9.50
CA PRO A 245 -11.37 -22.99 -9.68
C PRO A 245 -11.08 -23.66 -8.33
N GLY A 246 -11.64 -24.84 -8.13
CA GLY A 246 -11.30 -25.66 -6.97
C GLY A 246 -9.81 -26.00 -6.93
N LEU A 247 -9.28 -26.30 -5.74
CA LEU A 247 -7.86 -26.44 -5.49
C LEU A 247 -7.16 -27.43 -6.45
N GLY A 248 -7.79 -28.58 -6.73
CA GLY A 248 -7.25 -29.57 -7.67
C GLY A 248 -7.21 -29.08 -9.11
N ALA A 249 -8.24 -28.32 -9.55
CA ALA A 249 -8.26 -27.70 -10.86
C ALA A 249 -7.22 -26.59 -10.99
N LEU A 250 -7.07 -25.78 -9.96
CA LEU A 250 -6.06 -24.73 -9.90
C LEU A 250 -4.65 -25.31 -9.95
N ALA A 251 -4.38 -26.34 -9.16
CA ALA A 251 -3.08 -27.03 -9.14
C ALA A 251 -2.69 -27.57 -10.53
N LYS A 252 -3.66 -28.20 -11.23
CA LYS A 252 -3.44 -28.69 -12.61
C LYS A 252 -3.14 -27.56 -13.59
N ARG A 253 -3.86 -26.42 -13.50
CA ARG A 253 -3.66 -25.26 -14.40
C ARG A 253 -2.27 -24.64 -14.26
N VAL A 254 -1.69 -24.72 -13.07
CA VAL A 254 -0.37 -24.11 -12.79
C VAL A 254 0.77 -25.12 -12.69
N CYS A 255 0.53 -26.35 -13.13
CA CYS A 255 1.52 -27.44 -13.16
C CYS A 255 2.14 -27.75 -11.79
N LEU A 256 1.35 -27.62 -10.71
CA LEU A 256 1.73 -27.99 -9.35
C LEU A 256 0.86 -29.15 -8.85
N ASN A 257 1.37 -29.93 -7.90
CA ASN A 257 0.47 -30.78 -7.11
C ASN A 257 -0.20 -29.94 -6.00
N GLU A 258 -1.33 -30.44 -5.47
CA GLU A 258 -2.08 -29.70 -4.45
C GLU A 258 -1.28 -29.42 -3.18
N PHE A 259 -0.38 -30.31 -2.79
CA PHE A 259 0.46 -30.12 -1.62
C PHE A 259 1.43 -28.94 -1.82
N LYS A 260 2.11 -28.88 -2.96
CA LYS A 260 3.01 -27.77 -3.30
C LYS A 260 2.24 -26.47 -3.46
N LEU A 261 1.06 -26.51 -4.09
CA LEU A 261 0.20 -25.35 -4.21
C LEU A 261 -0.20 -24.82 -2.84
N LYS A 262 -0.76 -25.66 -1.94
CA LYS A 262 -1.17 -25.23 -0.59
C LYS A 262 -0.02 -24.65 0.21
N LYS A 263 1.09 -25.40 0.28
CA LYS A 263 2.27 -25.02 1.07
C LYS A 263 2.94 -23.78 0.49
N GLY A 264 3.18 -23.78 -0.84
CA GLY A 264 3.85 -22.69 -1.52
C GLY A 264 3.02 -21.41 -1.53
N PHE A 265 1.70 -21.51 -1.75
CA PHE A 265 0.79 -20.38 -1.75
C PHE A 265 0.75 -19.70 -0.36
N LYS A 266 0.58 -20.50 0.72
CA LYS A 266 0.64 -19.96 2.09
C LYS A 266 2.00 -19.33 2.40
N LEU A 267 3.07 -19.93 1.92
CA LEU A 267 4.43 -19.45 2.16
C LEU A 267 4.73 -18.15 1.39
N LEU A 268 4.26 -18.03 0.14
CA LEU A 268 4.53 -16.89 -0.72
C LEU A 268 3.58 -15.70 -0.44
N PHE A 269 2.29 -16.00 -0.18
CA PHE A 269 1.25 -14.98 -0.02
C PHE A 269 0.73 -14.84 1.43
N GLY A 270 1.37 -15.53 2.39
CA GLY A 270 1.07 -15.41 3.81
C GLY A 270 -0.22 -16.10 4.28
N MET A 271 -1.06 -16.59 3.38
CA MET A 271 -2.35 -17.20 3.72
C MET A 271 -2.72 -18.36 2.78
N PRO A 272 -3.57 -19.30 3.25
CA PRO A 272 -4.08 -20.39 2.41
C PRO A 272 -4.92 -19.85 1.23
N VAL A 273 -4.97 -20.60 0.11
CA VAL A 273 -5.75 -20.26 -1.10
C VAL A 273 -7.19 -19.85 -0.79
N HIS A 274 -7.90 -20.60 0.05
CA HIS A 274 -9.29 -20.29 0.41
C HIS A 274 -9.40 -18.97 1.18
N ALA A 275 -8.48 -18.72 2.13
CA ALA A 275 -8.46 -17.46 2.89
C ALA A 275 -8.16 -16.27 1.97
N TYR A 276 -7.29 -16.44 1.00
CA TYR A 276 -6.99 -15.45 -0.02
C TYR A 276 -8.24 -15.07 -0.83
N VAL A 277 -8.99 -16.05 -1.34
CA VAL A 277 -10.22 -15.79 -2.08
C VAL A 277 -11.24 -15.03 -1.23
N ILE A 278 -11.44 -15.44 0.04
CA ILE A 278 -12.33 -14.72 0.96
C ILE A 278 -11.86 -13.29 1.20
N ASP A 279 -10.57 -13.08 1.37
CA ASP A 279 -9.98 -11.76 1.59
C ASP A 279 -10.22 -10.83 0.40
N ARG A 280 -9.98 -11.32 -0.83
CA ARG A 280 -10.23 -10.58 -2.08
C ARG A 280 -11.70 -10.28 -2.31
N ARG A 281 -12.60 -11.22 -2.00
CA ARG A 281 -14.06 -11.00 -2.05
C ARG A 281 -14.50 -9.90 -1.09
N LEU A 282 -13.95 -9.88 0.12
CA LEU A 282 -14.24 -8.82 1.09
C LEU A 282 -13.80 -7.45 0.58
N GLU A 283 -12.65 -7.37 -0.06
CA GLU A 283 -12.15 -6.14 -0.68
C GLU A 283 -13.06 -5.67 -1.82
N ALA A 284 -13.44 -6.58 -2.71
CA ALA A 284 -14.36 -6.25 -3.80
C ALA A 284 -15.72 -5.76 -3.27
N ALA A 285 -16.30 -6.45 -2.27
CA ALA A 285 -17.54 -6.00 -1.65
C ALA A 285 -17.39 -4.64 -0.95
N PHE A 286 -16.27 -4.41 -0.30
CA PHE A 286 -15.96 -3.16 0.37
C PHE A 286 -15.98 -1.98 -0.63
N HIS A 287 -15.28 -2.11 -1.76
CA HIS A 287 -15.26 -1.09 -2.80
C HIS A 287 -16.66 -0.81 -3.38
N MET A 288 -17.45 -1.86 -3.66
CA MET A 288 -18.83 -1.70 -4.14
C MET A 288 -19.71 -0.93 -3.14
N LEU A 289 -19.46 -1.10 -1.83
CA LEU A 289 -20.19 -0.43 -0.77
C LEU A 289 -19.71 1.02 -0.55
N GLU A 290 -18.42 1.29 -0.72
CA GLU A 290 -17.88 2.67 -0.68
C GLU A 290 -18.45 3.55 -1.79
N GLU A 291 -18.70 2.99 -2.98
CA GLU A 291 -19.37 3.71 -4.07
C GLU A 291 -20.82 4.10 -3.77
N GLY A 292 -21.39 3.58 -2.69
CA GLY A 292 -22.73 3.95 -2.19
C GLY A 292 -23.92 3.49 -3.04
N ARG A 293 -23.67 2.69 -4.08
CA ARG A 293 -24.68 2.27 -5.08
C ARG A 293 -25.39 0.97 -4.74
N MET A 294 -24.86 0.18 -3.79
CA MET A 294 -25.37 -1.15 -3.48
C MET A 294 -25.73 -1.29 -2.01
N LYS A 295 -26.69 -2.19 -1.72
CA LYS A 295 -26.95 -2.65 -0.37
C LYS A 295 -25.91 -3.68 0.04
N ILE A 296 -25.72 -3.84 1.36
CA ILE A 296 -24.73 -4.78 1.92
C ILE A 296 -24.95 -6.21 1.40
N THR A 297 -26.21 -6.63 1.30
CA THR A 297 -26.57 -7.95 0.77
C THR A 297 -26.22 -8.11 -0.70
N GLU A 298 -26.47 -7.08 -1.50
CA GLU A 298 -26.18 -7.06 -2.95
C GLU A 298 -24.67 -7.11 -3.18
N ALA A 299 -23.89 -6.30 -2.49
CA ALA A 299 -22.43 -6.28 -2.58
C ALA A 299 -21.80 -7.63 -2.14
N ALA A 300 -22.35 -8.25 -1.09
CA ALA A 300 -21.90 -9.57 -0.65
C ALA A 300 -22.10 -10.64 -1.75
N TYR A 301 -23.28 -10.69 -2.38
CA TYR A 301 -23.54 -11.62 -3.46
C TYR A 301 -22.74 -11.31 -4.72
N ALA A 302 -22.62 -10.04 -5.10
CA ALA A 302 -21.81 -9.60 -6.25
C ALA A 302 -20.33 -9.96 -6.08
N ALA A 303 -19.82 -9.93 -4.85
CA ALA A 303 -18.46 -10.36 -4.53
C ALA A 303 -18.29 -11.89 -4.41
N GLY A 304 -19.35 -12.68 -4.61
CA GLY A 304 -19.28 -14.14 -4.62
C GLY A 304 -19.51 -14.82 -3.27
N PHE A 305 -20.08 -14.14 -2.26
CA PHE A 305 -20.50 -14.78 -1.02
C PHE A 305 -21.86 -15.46 -1.21
N GLY A 306 -21.94 -16.76 -0.93
CA GLY A 306 -23.20 -17.51 -1.02
C GLY A 306 -24.18 -17.23 0.13
N LYS A 307 -23.72 -16.63 1.24
CA LYS A 307 -24.53 -16.30 2.43
C LYS A 307 -24.05 -14.99 3.04
N THR A 308 -24.99 -14.08 3.30
CA THR A 308 -24.70 -12.76 3.91
C THR A 308 -24.19 -12.86 5.35
N GLY A 309 -24.61 -13.90 6.10
CA GLY A 309 -24.10 -14.16 7.45
C GLY A 309 -22.59 -14.46 7.43
N HIS A 310 -22.14 -15.29 6.50
CA HIS A 310 -20.72 -15.60 6.32
C HIS A 310 -19.91 -14.35 5.90
N PHE A 311 -20.47 -13.53 4.99
CA PHE A 311 -19.88 -12.23 4.66
C PHE A 311 -19.71 -11.35 5.90
N SER A 312 -20.77 -11.16 6.69
CA SER A 312 -20.74 -10.29 7.87
C SER A 312 -19.73 -10.77 8.92
N GLU A 313 -19.64 -12.07 9.16
CA GLU A 313 -18.67 -12.67 10.06
C GLU A 313 -17.23 -12.41 9.58
N GLN A 314 -16.93 -12.68 8.30
CA GLN A 314 -15.60 -12.49 7.72
C GLN A 314 -15.25 -11.00 7.65
N PHE A 315 -16.22 -10.14 7.35
CA PHE A 315 -16.05 -8.69 7.35
C PHE A 315 -15.68 -8.17 8.75
N LYS A 316 -16.45 -8.59 9.78
CA LYS A 316 -16.14 -8.22 11.17
C LYS A 316 -14.76 -8.72 11.60
N ARG A 317 -14.37 -9.92 11.19
CA ARG A 317 -13.04 -10.46 11.48
C ARG A 317 -11.93 -9.66 10.81
N LYS A 318 -12.15 -9.16 9.59
CA LYS A 318 -11.15 -8.38 8.83
C LYS A 318 -11.09 -6.93 9.28
N TYR A 319 -12.24 -6.28 9.48
CA TYR A 319 -12.36 -4.85 9.72
C TYR A 319 -12.71 -4.47 11.16
N GLY A 320 -12.92 -5.43 12.04
CA GLY A 320 -13.20 -5.23 13.48
C GLY A 320 -14.63 -4.88 13.82
N VAL A 321 -15.44 -4.44 12.84
CA VAL A 321 -16.84 -3.98 13.02
C VAL A 321 -17.77 -4.64 12.00
N ASN A 322 -19.07 -4.67 12.29
CA ASN A 322 -20.05 -5.21 11.34
C ASN A 322 -20.19 -4.30 10.10
N PRO A 323 -20.49 -4.85 8.91
CA PRO A 323 -20.69 -4.05 7.71
C PRO A 323 -21.71 -2.92 7.89
N SER A 324 -22.83 -3.20 8.56
CA SER A 324 -23.90 -2.23 8.80
C SER A 324 -23.48 -1.08 9.73
N GLU A 325 -22.64 -1.34 10.71
CA GLU A 325 -22.07 -0.32 11.61
C GLU A 325 -21.06 0.53 10.85
N TYR A 326 -20.17 -0.13 10.09
CA TYR A 326 -19.15 0.53 9.29
C TYR A 326 -19.78 1.55 8.32
N PHE A 327 -20.68 1.11 7.44
CA PHE A 327 -21.24 1.97 6.40
C PHE A 327 -22.31 2.96 6.90
N ARG A 328 -22.87 2.77 8.12
CA ARG A 328 -23.74 3.78 8.75
C ARG A 328 -22.97 5.00 9.24
N GLN A 329 -21.73 4.83 9.66
CA GLN A 329 -20.88 5.94 10.11
C GLN A 329 -20.43 6.85 8.95
N PHE A 330 -20.38 6.34 7.72
CA PHE A 330 -19.91 7.07 6.53
C PHE A 330 -21.03 7.64 5.65
N ARG A 331 -22.32 7.39 5.98
CA ARG A 331 -23.48 7.97 5.26
C ARG A 331 -24.00 9.28 5.87
N ARG A 332 -23.29 9.86 6.83
CA ARG A 332 -23.66 11.16 7.44
C ARG A 332 -22.84 12.31 6.86
#